data_45387559ecc3db5a5b789f27ca329efb
#
_entry.id   45387559ecc3db5a5b789f27ca329efb
#
_cell.length_a   1.000
_cell.length_b   1.000
_cell.length_c   1.000
_cell.angle_alpha   90.00
_cell.angle_beta   90.00
_cell.angle_gamma   90.00
#
_symmetry.space_group_name_H-M   'P 1'
#
loop_
_entity.id
_entity.type
_entity.pdbx_description
1 polymer ?
#
loop_
_entity_poly.entity_id
_entity_poly.type
_entity_poly.pdbx_seq_one_letter_code
_entity_poly.pdbx_strand_id
1 'polypeptide(L)'
;MYDPSKQYRCTIIRGKSQKEMDDLLPAYAKVIDEICPCSHQDFETLFNEAFKRYLPESERIKKTLDNHRTEISGKLFGMYYFAEDGMVYESERTQKYLEDNDQPAFFKDICFKMQFPNGMQKVSTTVAKRVEDEISVRPNAFVLKLLQIAQTAGVTITKKALGYYVIRCITRTC
;
A
#
# COMPACT_ATOMS: atom_id res chain seq x y z
N MET A 1 8.76 25.73 6.89
CA MET A 1 10.13 25.48 6.37
C MET A 1 10.38 23.99 6.43
N TYR A 2 10.90 23.37 5.36
CA TYR A 2 11.25 21.94 5.33
C TYR A 2 12.36 21.66 6.35
N ASP A 3 12.10 20.75 7.27
CA ASP A 3 13.07 20.31 8.27
C ASP A 3 13.55 18.90 7.91
N PRO A 4 14.78 18.75 7.41
CA PRO A 4 15.30 17.44 7.00
C PRO A 4 15.49 16.45 8.16
N SER A 5 15.50 16.91 9.42
CA SER A 5 15.56 16.05 10.60
C SER A 5 14.25 15.36 10.90
N LYS A 6 13.13 15.87 10.39
CA LYS A 6 11.82 15.26 10.54
C LYS A 6 11.57 14.23 9.42
N GLN A 7 11.36 13.01 9.79
CA GLN A 7 10.94 11.97 8.86
C GLN A 7 9.49 12.21 8.41
N TYR A 8 9.32 12.91 7.30
CA TYR A 8 8.03 13.02 6.61
C TYR A 8 7.77 11.70 5.87
N ARG A 9 7.06 10.79 6.50
CA ARG A 9 6.65 9.55 5.84
C ARG A 9 5.32 9.77 5.12
N CYS A 10 5.40 10.24 3.89
CA CYS A 10 4.35 9.93 2.93
C CYS A 10 4.55 8.47 2.54
N THR A 11 3.67 7.59 2.97
CA THR A 11 3.78 6.19 2.60
C THR A 11 3.26 6.04 1.19
N ILE A 12 4.11 6.30 0.25
CA ILE A 12 4.04 5.75 -1.08
C ILE A 12 4.57 4.32 -0.95
N ILE A 13 4.02 3.40 -1.71
CA ILE A 13 4.42 2.00 -1.82
C ILE A 13 5.91 1.84 -1.52
N ARG A 14 6.24 1.16 -0.43
CA ARG A 14 7.64 0.90 -0.08
C ARG A 14 8.26 0.09 -1.21
N GLY A 15 9.30 0.68 -1.80
CA GLY A 15 9.98 0.23 -2.99
C GLY A 15 10.36 -1.24 -3.03
N LYS A 16 9.43 -2.02 -3.51
CA LYS A 16 9.75 -3.22 -4.23
C LYS A 16 9.98 -2.83 -5.68
N SER A 17 10.99 -3.39 -6.34
CA SER A 17 11.19 -3.18 -7.76
C SER A 17 9.98 -3.72 -8.53
N GLN A 18 9.75 -3.23 -9.73
CA GLN A 18 8.67 -3.74 -10.57
C GLN A 18 8.80 -5.26 -10.77
N LYS A 19 10.00 -5.74 -11.02
CA LYS A 19 10.27 -7.18 -11.19
C LYS A 19 9.86 -8.00 -9.95
N GLU A 20 10.16 -7.53 -8.75
CA GLU A 20 9.70 -8.20 -7.52
C GLU A 20 8.17 -8.19 -7.40
N MET A 21 7.51 -7.12 -7.86
CA MET A 21 6.06 -7.05 -7.84
C MET A 21 5.40 -7.94 -8.87
N ASP A 22 6.03 -8.13 -10.04
CA ASP A 22 5.54 -9.03 -11.08
C ASP A 22 5.46 -10.48 -10.57
N ASP A 23 6.38 -10.87 -9.68
CA ASP A 23 6.39 -12.20 -9.06
C ASP A 23 5.52 -12.29 -7.80
N LEU A 24 5.57 -11.28 -6.94
CA LEU A 24 4.93 -11.30 -5.62
C LEU A 24 3.43 -11.05 -5.65
N LEU A 25 2.94 -10.20 -6.54
CA LEU A 25 1.51 -9.89 -6.59
C LEU A 25 0.66 -11.12 -6.94
N PRO A 26 1.01 -11.89 -7.99
CA PRO A 26 0.34 -13.16 -8.26
C PRO A 26 0.45 -14.16 -7.11
N ALA A 27 1.60 -14.20 -6.44
CA ALA A 27 1.82 -15.09 -5.29
C ALA A 27 0.88 -14.75 -4.12
N TYR A 28 0.74 -13.46 -3.79
CA TYR A 28 -0.20 -13.02 -2.75
C TYR A 28 -1.65 -13.40 -3.09
N ALA A 29 -2.08 -13.10 -4.32
CA ALA A 29 -3.44 -13.38 -4.73
C ALA A 29 -3.76 -14.87 -4.65
N LYS A 30 -2.88 -15.73 -5.18
CA LYS A 30 -3.04 -17.19 -5.13
C LYS A 30 -3.05 -17.74 -3.69
N VAL A 31 -2.17 -17.23 -2.82
CA VAL A 31 -2.15 -17.68 -1.41
C VAL A 31 -3.44 -17.30 -0.72
N ILE A 32 -3.93 -16.09 -0.92
CA ILE A 32 -5.16 -15.63 -0.27
C ILE A 32 -6.38 -16.40 -0.79
N ASP A 33 -6.49 -16.62 -2.09
CA ASP A 33 -7.54 -17.44 -2.70
C ASP A 33 -7.53 -18.89 -2.17
N GLU A 34 -6.33 -19.47 -2.01
CA GLU A 34 -6.17 -20.84 -1.49
C GLU A 34 -6.61 -21.01 -0.04
N ILE A 35 -6.36 -19.98 0.81
CA ILE A 35 -6.58 -20.10 2.26
C ILE A 35 -7.89 -19.47 2.73
N CYS A 36 -8.48 -18.57 1.96
CA CYS A 36 -9.73 -17.89 2.31
C CYS A 36 -10.94 -18.60 1.69
N PRO A 37 -12.09 -18.66 2.42
CA PRO A 37 -12.28 -18.12 3.76
C PRO A 37 -11.66 -19.02 4.83
N CYS A 38 -11.10 -18.43 5.89
CA CYS A 38 -10.57 -19.14 7.03
C CYS A 38 -10.81 -18.39 8.35
N SER A 39 -10.60 -19.05 9.49
CA SER A 39 -10.74 -18.38 10.78
C SER A 39 -9.65 -17.33 10.98
N HIS A 40 -9.97 -16.26 11.72
CA HIS A 40 -8.98 -15.25 12.10
C HIS A 40 -7.79 -15.86 12.87
N GLN A 41 -8.05 -16.90 13.68
CA GLN A 41 -7.02 -17.55 14.48
C GLN A 41 -6.02 -18.33 13.62
N ASP A 42 -6.48 -18.95 12.54
CA ASP A 42 -5.65 -19.81 11.68
C ASP A 42 -4.95 -19.02 10.58
N PHE A 43 -5.47 -17.84 10.22
CA PHE A 43 -5.01 -17.06 9.06
C PHE A 43 -3.50 -16.82 9.03
N GLU A 44 -2.89 -16.46 10.18
CA GLU A 44 -1.44 -16.25 10.25
C GLU A 44 -0.66 -17.51 9.87
N THR A 45 -1.04 -18.64 10.46
CA THR A 45 -0.37 -19.91 10.22
C THR A 45 -0.54 -20.36 8.77
N LEU A 46 -1.77 -20.34 8.27
CA LEU A 46 -2.07 -20.73 6.90
C LEU A 46 -1.34 -19.86 5.88
N PHE A 47 -1.40 -18.53 6.05
CA PHE A 47 -0.70 -17.60 5.14
C PHE A 47 0.80 -17.86 5.15
N ASN A 48 1.41 -17.93 6.34
CA ASN A 48 2.86 -18.09 6.45
C ASN A 48 3.33 -19.40 5.84
N GLU A 49 2.62 -20.51 6.09
CA GLU A 49 2.97 -21.81 5.49
C GLU A 49 2.80 -21.79 3.96
N ALA A 50 1.68 -21.29 3.47
CA ALA A 50 1.44 -21.22 2.04
C ALA A 50 2.42 -20.29 1.31
N PHE A 51 2.76 -19.15 1.92
CA PHE A 51 3.61 -18.15 1.27
C PHE A 51 5.09 -18.50 1.26
N LYS A 52 5.58 -19.39 2.15
CA LYS A 52 6.97 -19.88 2.16
C LYS A 52 7.43 -20.41 0.80
N ARG A 53 6.56 -21.03 0.03
CA ARG A 53 6.90 -21.60 -1.28
C ARG A 53 7.32 -20.55 -2.33
N TYR A 54 6.95 -19.30 -2.12
CA TYR A 54 7.28 -18.18 -3.01
C TYR A 54 8.50 -17.38 -2.55
N LEU A 55 9.11 -17.75 -1.42
CA LEU A 55 10.28 -17.08 -0.89
C LEU A 55 11.51 -18.00 -0.91
N PRO A 56 12.70 -17.43 -1.16
CA PRO A 56 13.95 -18.15 -0.94
C PRO A 56 14.09 -18.55 0.53
N GLU A 57 14.77 -19.63 0.81
CA GLU A 57 14.87 -20.22 2.16
C GLU A 57 15.39 -19.21 3.20
N SER A 58 16.34 -18.38 2.83
CA SER A 58 16.92 -17.33 3.67
C SER A 58 15.91 -16.26 4.12
N GLU A 59 14.79 -16.13 3.41
CA GLU A 59 13.72 -15.14 3.70
C GLU A 59 12.52 -15.74 4.43
N ARG A 60 12.48 -17.06 4.67
CA ARG A 60 11.36 -17.77 5.32
C ARG A 60 11.31 -17.58 6.85
N ILE A 61 11.76 -16.45 7.34
CA ILE A 61 11.72 -16.11 8.76
C ILE A 61 10.41 -15.40 9.12
N LYS A 62 9.94 -15.61 10.36
CA LYS A 62 8.65 -15.06 10.84
C LYS A 62 8.50 -13.56 10.53
N LYS A 63 9.51 -12.76 10.82
CA LYS A 63 9.46 -11.30 10.59
C LYS A 63 9.21 -10.94 9.13
N THR A 64 9.83 -11.66 8.19
CA THR A 64 9.65 -11.43 6.74
C THR A 64 8.25 -11.85 6.33
N LEU A 65 7.81 -13.03 6.75
CA LEU A 65 6.46 -13.55 6.45
C LEU A 65 5.37 -12.61 7.01
N ASP A 66 5.50 -12.17 8.26
CA ASP A 66 4.57 -11.21 8.87
C ASP A 66 4.53 -9.88 8.11
N ASN A 67 5.67 -9.39 7.62
CA ASN A 67 5.71 -8.19 6.81
C ASN A 67 4.97 -8.37 5.48
N HIS A 68 5.15 -9.51 4.80
CA HIS A 68 4.42 -9.83 3.57
C HIS A 68 2.91 -9.92 3.83
N ARG A 69 2.52 -10.60 4.90
CA ARG A 69 1.11 -10.76 5.27
C ARG A 69 0.47 -9.44 5.67
N THR A 70 1.00 -8.75 6.69
CA THR A 70 0.33 -7.61 7.32
C THR A 70 0.58 -6.29 6.61
N GLU A 71 1.84 -5.99 6.26
CA GLU A 71 2.19 -4.68 5.73
C GLU A 71 1.97 -4.58 4.22
N ILE A 72 2.26 -5.66 3.47
CA ILE A 72 2.18 -5.62 2.01
C ILE A 72 0.82 -6.12 1.52
N SER A 73 0.50 -7.41 1.67
CA SER A 73 -0.76 -7.94 1.15
C SER A 73 -2.00 -7.39 1.87
N GLY A 74 -1.91 -7.18 3.20
CA GLY A 74 -2.99 -6.61 4.00
C GLY A 74 -3.10 -5.10 3.84
N LYS A 75 -2.25 -4.34 4.53
CA LYS A 75 -2.41 -2.87 4.65
C LYS A 75 -2.16 -2.12 3.35
N LEU A 76 -1.14 -2.52 2.57
CA LEU A 76 -0.80 -1.81 1.33
C LEU A 76 -1.75 -2.16 0.20
N PHE A 77 -1.95 -3.45 -0.03
CA PHE A 77 -2.75 -3.91 -1.17
C PHE A 77 -4.21 -4.16 -0.83
N GLY A 78 -4.55 -4.34 0.46
CA GLY A 78 -5.92 -4.61 0.89
C GLY A 78 -6.49 -5.85 0.20
N MET A 79 -5.70 -6.93 0.16
CA MET A 79 -6.07 -8.14 -0.56
C MET A 79 -7.03 -9.04 0.20
N TYR A 80 -7.16 -8.83 1.50
CA TYR A 80 -8.07 -9.55 2.38
C TYR A 80 -8.62 -8.61 3.46
N TYR A 81 -9.67 -9.03 4.12
CA TYR A 81 -10.25 -8.30 5.26
C TYR A 81 -10.73 -9.27 6.35
N PHE A 82 -10.75 -8.75 7.57
CA PHE A 82 -11.31 -9.43 8.74
C PHE A 82 -12.76 -9.04 8.88
N ALA A 83 -13.66 -10.02 8.88
CA ALA A 83 -15.09 -9.80 9.03
C ALA A 83 -15.53 -9.93 10.50
N GLU A 84 -16.71 -9.42 10.81
CA GLU A 84 -17.27 -9.44 12.18
C GLU A 84 -17.66 -10.84 12.66
N ASP A 85 -17.83 -11.78 11.75
CA ASP A 85 -18.10 -13.19 12.01
C ASP A 85 -16.87 -13.99 12.49
N GLY A 86 -15.71 -13.33 12.62
CA GLY A 86 -14.45 -13.96 13.01
C GLY A 86 -13.71 -14.66 11.87
N MET A 87 -14.16 -14.47 10.64
CA MET A 87 -13.54 -15.04 9.45
C MET A 87 -12.68 -14.01 8.72
N VAL A 88 -11.76 -14.51 7.89
CA VAL A 88 -10.98 -13.73 6.94
C VAL A 88 -11.42 -14.10 5.54
N TYR A 89 -11.75 -13.09 4.77
CA TYR A 89 -12.16 -13.23 3.37
C TYR A 89 -11.17 -12.53 2.45
N GLU A 90 -11.06 -13.04 1.25
CA GLU A 90 -10.40 -12.29 0.18
C GLU A 90 -11.20 -11.04 -0.18
N SER A 91 -10.50 -9.99 -0.61
CA SER A 91 -11.16 -8.76 -1.03
C SER A 91 -11.62 -8.84 -2.48
N GLU A 92 -12.66 -8.05 -2.83
CA GLU A 92 -13.12 -7.86 -4.20
C GLU A 92 -11.98 -7.51 -5.17
N ARG A 93 -11.00 -6.75 -4.70
CA ARG A 93 -9.80 -6.41 -5.48
C ARG A 93 -8.98 -7.64 -5.83
N THR A 94 -8.84 -8.59 -4.91
CA THR A 94 -8.11 -9.84 -5.13
C THR A 94 -8.85 -10.72 -6.12
N GLN A 95 -10.16 -10.89 -5.94
CA GLN A 95 -11.03 -11.63 -6.85
C GLN A 95 -10.90 -11.08 -8.28
N LYS A 96 -11.07 -9.78 -8.43
CA LYS A 96 -10.95 -9.13 -9.73
C LYS A 96 -9.56 -9.31 -10.36
N TYR A 97 -8.50 -9.22 -9.56
CA TYR A 97 -7.14 -9.45 -10.07
C TYR A 97 -6.96 -10.90 -10.54
N LEU A 98 -7.51 -11.87 -9.82
CA LEU A 98 -7.43 -13.30 -10.22
C LEU A 98 -8.22 -13.57 -11.51
N GLU A 99 -9.35 -12.90 -11.70
CA GLU A 99 -10.17 -13.03 -12.91
C GLU A 99 -9.51 -12.40 -14.14
N ASP A 100 -9.03 -11.15 -13.99
CA ASP A 100 -8.56 -10.33 -15.11
C ASP A 100 -7.05 -10.50 -15.38
N ASN A 101 -6.27 -10.89 -14.37
CA ASN A 101 -4.81 -10.88 -14.35
C ASN A 101 -4.21 -9.54 -14.83
N ASP A 102 -4.92 -8.44 -14.55
CA ASP A 102 -4.54 -7.08 -14.97
C ASP A 102 -3.84 -6.34 -13.82
N GLN A 103 -2.51 -6.47 -13.76
CA GLN A 103 -1.68 -5.79 -12.76
C GLN A 103 -1.74 -4.26 -12.88
N PRO A 104 -1.71 -3.62 -14.06
CA PRO A 104 -1.94 -2.19 -14.20
C PRO A 104 -3.27 -1.73 -13.61
N ALA A 105 -4.36 -2.44 -13.83
CA ALA A 105 -5.67 -2.12 -13.25
C ALA A 105 -5.66 -2.25 -11.72
N PHE A 106 -5.02 -3.28 -11.18
CA PHE A 106 -4.85 -3.47 -9.74
C PHE A 106 -4.13 -2.27 -9.09
N PHE A 107 -2.99 -1.86 -9.64
CA PHE A 107 -2.25 -0.71 -9.10
C PHE A 107 -2.98 0.62 -9.33
N LYS A 108 -3.69 0.77 -10.43
CA LYS A 108 -4.53 1.94 -10.68
C LYS A 108 -5.59 2.10 -9.59
N ASP A 109 -6.28 1.03 -9.21
CA ASP A 109 -7.28 1.06 -8.14
C ASP A 109 -6.66 1.49 -6.79
N ILE A 110 -5.51 0.91 -6.41
CA ILE A 110 -4.77 1.32 -5.21
C ILE A 110 -4.38 2.80 -5.26
N CYS A 111 -3.79 3.24 -6.36
CA CYS A 111 -3.35 4.63 -6.50
C CYS A 111 -4.50 5.63 -6.41
N PHE A 112 -5.67 5.30 -6.93
CA PHE A 112 -6.85 6.15 -6.82
C PHE A 112 -7.46 6.19 -5.41
N LYS A 113 -7.42 5.06 -4.70
CA LYS A 113 -8.03 4.92 -3.36
C LYS A 113 -7.09 5.31 -2.23
N MET A 114 -5.78 5.27 -2.47
CA MET A 114 -4.80 5.58 -1.43
C MET A 114 -4.95 7.02 -0.96
N GLN A 115 -5.18 7.16 0.35
CA GLN A 115 -5.36 8.43 1.03
C GLN A 115 -4.31 8.59 2.13
N PHE A 116 -3.94 9.82 2.44
CA PHE A 116 -3.10 10.21 3.57
C PHE A 116 -3.90 11.09 4.53
N PRO A 117 -3.85 10.89 5.83
CA PRO A 117 -3.20 9.78 6.55
C PRO A 117 -3.90 8.43 6.33
N ASN A 118 -3.20 7.33 6.54
CA ASN A 118 -3.73 5.97 6.39
C ASN A 118 -3.17 5.02 7.45
N GLY A 119 -3.76 3.82 7.55
CA GLY A 119 -3.40 2.80 8.54
C GLY A 119 -2.01 2.16 8.36
N MET A 120 -1.29 2.47 7.30
CA MET A 120 0.11 2.00 7.11
C MET A 120 1.11 2.79 7.97
N GLN A 121 0.72 3.95 8.44
CA GLN A 121 1.55 4.71 9.37
C GLN A 121 1.35 4.11 10.76
N LYS A 122 2.45 4.01 11.52
CA LYS A 122 2.30 3.68 12.95
C LYS A 122 1.37 4.72 13.54
N VAL A 123 0.30 4.25 14.19
CA VAL A 123 -0.60 5.12 14.95
C VAL A 123 0.26 5.87 15.95
N SER A 124 0.55 7.09 15.63
CA SER A 124 1.26 8.01 16.48
C SER A 124 0.34 9.19 16.75
N THR A 125 0.62 9.91 17.81
CA THR A 125 -0.03 11.20 18.11
C THR A 125 -0.04 12.13 16.90
N THR A 126 0.95 12.02 16.01
CA THR A 126 1.06 12.78 14.78
C THR A 126 -0.01 12.38 13.74
N VAL A 127 -0.33 11.08 13.62
CA VAL A 127 -1.39 10.63 12.70
C VAL A 127 -2.76 11.04 13.24
N ALA A 128 -3.01 10.83 14.53
CA ALA A 128 -4.25 11.26 15.18
C ALA A 128 -4.46 12.77 14.99
N LYS A 129 -3.45 13.59 15.28
CA LYS A 129 -3.52 15.02 15.07
C LYS A 129 -3.82 15.41 13.61
N ARG A 130 -3.27 14.72 12.63
CA ARG A 130 -3.56 15.00 11.21
C ARG A 130 -5.00 14.66 10.84
N VAL A 131 -5.56 13.61 11.42
CA VAL A 131 -6.99 13.29 11.26
C VAL A 131 -7.86 14.37 11.91
N GLU A 132 -7.50 14.80 13.11
CA GLU A 132 -8.18 15.91 13.80
C GLU A 132 -8.10 17.24 13.02
N ASP A 133 -6.95 17.50 12.39
CA ASP A 133 -6.70 18.66 11.53
C ASP A 133 -7.38 18.51 10.14
N GLU A 134 -8.24 17.51 9.95
CA GLU A 134 -9.00 17.21 8.71
C GLU A 134 -8.10 17.03 7.46
N ILE A 135 -6.84 16.65 7.65
CA ILE A 135 -5.93 16.41 6.53
C ILE A 135 -6.39 15.17 5.76
N SER A 136 -6.77 15.36 4.52
CA SER A 136 -7.18 14.31 3.60
C SER A 136 -6.60 14.55 2.22
N VAL A 137 -5.49 13.90 1.92
CA VAL A 137 -4.78 14.06 0.64
C VAL A 137 -4.72 12.70 -0.08
N ARG A 138 -5.02 12.68 -1.36
CA ARG A 138 -4.76 11.54 -2.25
C ARG A 138 -3.42 11.77 -2.97
N PRO A 139 -2.30 11.24 -2.45
CA PRO A 139 -0.97 11.64 -2.92
C PRO A 139 -0.74 11.31 -4.40
N ASN A 140 -1.25 10.20 -4.89
CA ASN A 140 -1.08 9.83 -6.29
C ASN A 140 -1.90 10.73 -7.23
N ALA A 141 -3.15 11.05 -6.86
CA ALA A 141 -3.98 11.99 -7.62
C ALA A 141 -3.37 13.39 -7.65
N PHE A 142 -2.81 13.83 -6.51
CA PHE A 142 -2.07 15.09 -6.42
C PHE A 142 -0.87 15.12 -7.37
N VAL A 143 -0.04 14.07 -7.37
CA VAL A 143 1.13 13.98 -8.25
C VAL A 143 0.71 14.04 -9.72
N LEU A 144 -0.31 13.28 -10.11
CA LEU A 144 -0.84 13.31 -11.48
C LEU A 144 -1.32 14.70 -11.87
N LYS A 145 -2.07 15.37 -11.01
CA LYS A 145 -2.57 16.72 -11.28
C LYS A 145 -1.42 17.74 -11.40
N LEU A 146 -0.42 17.65 -10.53
CA LEU A 146 0.76 18.50 -10.59
C LEU A 146 1.53 18.32 -11.91
N LEU A 147 1.72 17.06 -12.34
CA LEU A 147 2.40 16.77 -13.61
C LEU A 147 1.60 17.27 -14.82
N GLN A 148 0.27 17.16 -14.80
CA GLN A 148 -0.59 17.71 -15.86
C GLN A 148 -0.48 19.24 -15.94
N ILE A 149 -0.53 19.93 -14.80
CA ILE A 149 -0.37 21.40 -14.75
C ILE A 149 1.01 21.80 -15.28
N ALA A 150 2.06 21.13 -14.85
CA ALA A 150 3.42 21.38 -15.30
C ALA A 150 3.55 21.18 -16.82
N GLN A 151 3.01 20.11 -17.36
CA GLN A 151 2.99 19.82 -18.79
C GLN A 151 2.28 20.93 -19.56
N THR A 152 1.11 21.38 -19.10
CA THR A 152 0.35 22.47 -19.74
C THR A 152 1.11 23.79 -19.70
N ALA A 153 1.86 24.03 -18.63
CA ALA A 153 2.69 25.24 -18.46
C ALA A 153 4.07 25.15 -19.15
N GLY A 154 4.39 24.04 -19.81
CA GLY A 154 5.71 23.81 -20.42
C GLY A 154 6.86 23.68 -19.39
N VAL A 155 6.56 23.32 -18.15
CA VAL A 155 7.54 23.22 -17.05
C VAL A 155 7.93 21.77 -16.80
N THR A 156 9.23 21.51 -16.76
CA THR A 156 9.75 20.19 -16.37
C THR A 156 9.91 20.11 -14.86
N ILE A 157 9.25 19.13 -14.24
CA ILE A 157 9.37 18.85 -12.79
C ILE A 157 10.42 17.76 -12.57
N THR A 158 11.48 18.11 -11.84
CA THR A 158 12.48 17.11 -11.40
C THR A 158 11.96 16.28 -10.22
N LYS A 159 12.53 15.10 -9.99
CA LYS A 159 12.22 14.27 -8.80
C LYS A 159 12.37 15.04 -7.49
N LYS A 160 13.40 15.91 -7.39
CA LYS A 160 13.64 16.75 -6.21
C LYS A 160 12.54 17.78 -6.01
N ALA A 161 12.13 18.46 -7.08
CA ALA A 161 11.03 19.44 -7.05
C ALA A 161 9.71 18.75 -6.71
N LEU A 162 9.43 17.58 -7.30
CA LEU A 162 8.23 16.80 -6.98
C LEU A 162 8.17 16.44 -5.49
N GLY A 163 9.27 15.94 -4.92
CA GLY A 163 9.35 15.64 -3.48
C GLY A 163 9.07 16.86 -2.61
N TYR A 164 9.59 18.02 -2.97
CA TYR A 164 9.35 19.26 -2.25
C TYR A 164 7.87 19.68 -2.29
N TYR A 165 7.21 19.61 -3.43
CA TYR A 165 5.78 19.93 -3.54
C TYR A 165 4.89 18.94 -2.79
N VAL A 166 5.15 17.64 -2.93
CA VAL A 166 4.38 16.61 -2.21
C VAL A 166 4.46 16.81 -0.70
N ILE A 167 5.65 17.08 -0.16
CA ILE A 167 5.83 17.31 1.28
C ILE A 167 5.09 18.58 1.74
N ARG A 168 5.11 19.64 0.94
CA ARG A 168 4.43 20.89 1.33
C ARG A 168 2.91 20.81 1.30
N CYS A 169 2.33 20.03 0.40
CA CYS A 169 0.89 19.85 0.34
C CYS A 169 0.32 19.01 1.50
N ILE A 170 1.17 18.25 2.19
CA ILE A 170 0.76 17.52 3.39
C ILE A 170 0.62 18.44 4.61
N THR A 171 1.26 19.60 4.58
CA THR A 171 1.30 20.54 5.71
C THR A 171 0.39 21.75 5.53
N ARG A 172 -0.31 21.84 4.42
CA ARG A 172 -1.29 22.88 4.15
C ARG A 172 -2.56 22.25 3.62
N THR A 173 -3.66 22.52 4.29
CA THR A 173 -5.00 22.40 3.72
C THR A 173 -5.04 23.28 2.45
N CYS A 174 -5.06 22.62 1.30
CA CYS A 174 -5.37 23.30 0.05
C CYS A 174 -6.87 23.28 -0.15
#